data_2b290c5323cdd4ef4be7b4a71a7dea00
#
_entry.id   2b290c5323cdd4ef4be7b4a71a7dea00
#
_cell.length_a   1.000
_cell.length_b   1.000
_cell.length_c   1.000
_cell.angle_alpha   90.00
_cell.angle_beta   90.00
_cell.angle_gamma   90.00
#
_symmetry.space_group_name_H-M   'P 1'
#
loop_
_entity.id
_entity.type
_entity.pdbx_description
1 polymer ?
#
loop_
_entity_poly.entity_id
_entity_poly.type
_entity_poly.pdbx_seq_one_letter_code
_entity_poly.pdbx_strand_id
1 'polypeptide(L)'
;MNISRLPLLVCAVLVYWLVAAVAPPVTPTASPAAPQSDMAETDTAKNKSASQSAPKTSKKPKRAAGLLYGIAKAPAKAAGTIRLGAYNIENLFDGVDDPSLSGEYDDIKMQTSEDRCKSLAKAIHDLDADVLCLEEVEGEDALRWFRDTYLKDMGYEFLASKEVGYYRGVEQSLLSRFPIKDVQIWTTEDLAPMEKYIPKDTDQRKKEGWGDDPKVKEPLKFQRSPLKATIDLPSGQELTIYVVHHKAGGKATAHHRELESLRMNEMVKADLAKNPDAFVAVVGDLNATPMEKAAKLYRDKDFAGLVSAYEFRPEAGQAKEKKSAAPDATDSSAQADGSADANADESDAKSDATSKADAKSKAAEKLAAKNLYLTHITNRSIDYILLSPALVKIAVPKSFFVFGTLMPGSDYDYKKDQPPAGYASDHCPIAIDLKSAATNSAKPKTDAATPPAAKEVAK
;
A
#
# COMPACT_ATOMS: atom_id res chain seq x y z
N MET A 1 34.54 73.62 24.91
CA MET A 1 35.09 74.01 23.60
C MET A 1 34.97 72.90 22.64
N ASN A 2 34.41 73.22 21.53
CA ASN A 2 34.19 72.44 20.28
C ASN A 2 32.95 71.59 20.16
N ILE A 3 32.07 72.22 19.49
CA ILE A 3 30.85 71.80 18.86
C ILE A 3 31.22 71.15 17.51
N SER A 4 30.74 70.01 17.17
CA SER A 4 30.67 69.55 15.78
C SER A 4 29.44 68.78 15.47
N ARG A 5 28.74 69.28 14.71
CA ARG A 5 27.59 69.21 13.77
C ARG A 5 27.21 67.81 13.33
N LEU A 6 25.94 67.44 13.55
CA LEU A 6 25.17 66.42 12.87
C LEU A 6 24.71 66.93 11.49
N PRO A 7 24.69 66.17 10.43
CA PRO A 7 23.90 66.46 9.25
C PRO A 7 22.54 65.73 9.25
N LEU A 8 21.51 66.51 8.96
CA LEU A 8 20.16 66.07 8.66
C LEU A 8 20.16 65.13 7.41
N LEU A 9 19.57 63.99 7.55
CA LEU A 9 19.20 63.13 6.42
C LEU A 9 17.74 63.35 6.09
N VAL A 10 17.49 63.97 4.90
CA VAL A 10 16.18 64.22 4.34
C VAL A 10 15.62 62.92 3.78
N CYS A 11 14.55 62.36 4.38
CA CYS A 11 13.76 61.27 3.81
C CYS A 11 12.85 61.85 2.72
N ALA A 12 13.17 61.57 1.44
CA ALA A 12 12.24 61.78 0.34
C ALA A 12 11.28 60.55 0.23
N VAL A 13 10.00 60.77 0.55
CA VAL A 13 8.93 59.80 0.30
C VAL A 13 8.48 59.90 -1.14
N LEU A 14 8.84 58.90 -1.95
CA LEU A 14 8.33 58.74 -3.30
C LEU A 14 6.98 57.97 -3.20
N VAL A 15 5.90 58.71 -3.45
CA VAL A 15 4.57 58.14 -3.65
C VAL A 15 4.47 57.61 -5.06
N TYR A 16 4.50 56.29 -5.25
CA TYR A 16 4.18 55.64 -6.52
C TYR A 16 2.67 55.50 -6.68
N TRP A 17 2.09 56.19 -7.63
CA TRP A 17 0.74 55.95 -8.12
C TRP A 17 0.73 54.65 -8.94
N LEU A 18 0.06 53.62 -8.42
CA LEU A 18 -0.23 52.37 -9.16
C LEU A 18 -1.45 52.66 -10.06
N VAL A 19 -1.23 52.85 -11.32
CA VAL A 19 -2.29 52.80 -12.34
C VAL A 19 -2.57 51.32 -12.62
N ALA A 20 -3.68 50.82 -12.10
CA ALA A 20 -4.19 49.49 -12.41
C ALA A 20 -4.69 49.52 -13.89
N ALA A 21 -3.89 48.97 -14.79
CA ALA A 21 -4.35 48.63 -16.12
C ALA A 21 -5.23 47.38 -16.02
N VAL A 22 -6.54 47.54 -16.23
CA VAL A 22 -7.49 46.45 -16.38
C VAL A 22 -7.16 45.74 -17.70
N ALA A 23 -6.60 44.52 -17.60
CA ALA A 23 -6.43 43.66 -18.75
C ALA A 23 -7.81 43.12 -19.19
N PRO A 24 -8.07 43.01 -20.52
CA PRO A 24 -9.31 42.40 -20.98
C PRO A 24 -9.36 40.91 -20.61
N PRO A 25 -10.58 40.32 -20.46
CA PRO A 25 -10.72 38.92 -20.13
C PRO A 25 -10.10 38.05 -21.23
N VAL A 26 -9.14 37.22 -20.83
CA VAL A 26 -8.58 36.17 -21.67
C VAL A 26 -9.62 35.07 -21.81
N THR A 27 -10.20 34.90 -22.98
CA THR A 27 -10.98 33.73 -23.33
C THR A 27 -10.07 32.51 -23.24
N PRO A 28 -10.46 31.42 -22.61
CA PRO A 28 -9.66 30.20 -22.59
C PRO A 28 -9.63 29.63 -24.01
N THR A 29 -8.47 29.69 -24.63
CA THR A 29 -8.20 28.90 -25.83
C THR A 29 -8.09 27.45 -25.40
N ALA A 30 -9.00 26.63 -25.93
CA ALA A 30 -8.95 25.19 -25.76
C ALA A 30 -7.55 24.66 -26.06
N SER A 31 -6.94 24.01 -25.08
CA SER A 31 -5.73 23.22 -25.27
C SER A 31 -6.02 22.13 -26.30
N PRO A 32 -5.10 21.85 -27.24
CA PRO A 32 -5.30 20.73 -28.15
C PRO A 32 -5.31 19.43 -27.32
N ALA A 33 -6.38 18.67 -27.51
CA ALA A 33 -6.51 17.33 -26.95
C ALA A 33 -5.28 16.49 -27.31
N ALA A 34 -4.68 15.87 -26.31
CA ALA A 34 -3.66 14.88 -26.51
C ALA A 34 -4.23 13.71 -27.34
N PRO A 35 -3.47 13.10 -28.24
CA PRO A 35 -3.97 12.01 -29.04
C PRO A 35 -4.30 10.82 -28.11
N GLN A 36 -5.56 10.42 -28.14
CA GLN A 36 -6.04 9.19 -27.54
C GLN A 36 -5.36 8.02 -28.28
N SER A 37 -4.53 7.28 -27.60
CA SER A 37 -4.09 5.97 -28.07
C SER A 37 -5.09 4.93 -27.59
N ASP A 38 -6.05 4.62 -28.45
CA ASP A 38 -6.90 3.45 -28.33
C ASP A 38 -6.03 2.19 -28.29
N MET A 39 -5.85 1.61 -27.14
CA MET A 39 -5.38 0.25 -27.00
C MET A 39 -6.61 -0.68 -26.89
N ALA A 40 -7.36 -0.76 -27.98
CA ALA A 40 -8.27 -1.87 -28.19
C ALA A 40 -7.43 -3.12 -28.43
N GLU A 41 -7.56 -4.11 -27.58
CA GLU A 41 -7.13 -5.48 -27.86
C GLU A 41 -7.97 -5.99 -29.05
N THR A 42 -7.38 -5.95 -30.24
CA THR A 42 -7.94 -6.67 -31.38
C THR A 42 -7.42 -8.10 -31.37
N ASP A 43 -8.24 -9.01 -30.88
CA ASP A 43 -8.16 -10.43 -31.17
C ASP A 43 -8.43 -10.65 -32.68
N THR A 44 -7.38 -10.74 -33.46
CA THR A 44 -7.49 -11.24 -34.83
C THR A 44 -7.24 -12.74 -34.86
N ALA A 45 -8.32 -13.48 -34.72
CA ALA A 45 -8.37 -14.90 -35.10
C ALA A 45 -8.14 -15.05 -36.61
N LYS A 46 -6.98 -15.57 -37.03
CA LYS A 46 -6.81 -16.20 -38.36
C LYS A 46 -6.84 -17.70 -38.24
N ASN A 47 -7.95 -18.21 -38.70
CA ASN A 47 -8.30 -19.59 -38.97
C ASN A 47 -7.32 -20.24 -39.96
N LYS A 48 -6.72 -21.40 -39.62
CA LYS A 48 -6.36 -22.47 -40.58
C LYS A 48 -6.24 -23.83 -39.90
N SER A 49 -7.17 -24.66 -40.32
CA SER A 49 -7.16 -26.12 -40.54
C SER A 49 -6.70 -27.05 -39.43
N ALA A 50 -7.67 -27.82 -39.08
CA ALA A 50 -7.79 -29.12 -38.45
C ALA A 50 -6.56 -30.04 -38.39
N SER A 51 -6.24 -30.46 -37.17
CA SER A 51 -5.88 -31.84 -36.87
C SER A 51 -6.37 -32.15 -35.44
N GLN A 52 -7.20 -33.18 -35.34
CA GLN A 52 -7.86 -33.61 -34.11
C GLN A 52 -6.85 -34.24 -33.16
N SER A 53 -6.68 -33.64 -32.01
CA SER A 53 -6.36 -34.34 -30.77
C SER A 53 -6.92 -33.47 -29.62
N ALA A 54 -8.00 -33.93 -28.99
CA ALA A 54 -8.64 -33.25 -27.90
C ALA A 54 -7.70 -33.15 -26.70
N PRO A 55 -7.36 -31.94 -26.19
CA PRO A 55 -6.73 -31.83 -24.89
C PRO A 55 -7.82 -32.02 -23.84
N LYS A 56 -7.65 -32.99 -22.95
CA LYS A 56 -8.39 -33.08 -21.70
C LYS A 56 -8.08 -31.83 -20.89
N THR A 57 -8.86 -30.77 -21.07
CA THR A 57 -8.83 -29.62 -20.16
C THR A 57 -9.42 -30.07 -18.83
N SER A 58 -8.57 -30.42 -17.89
CA SER A 58 -8.99 -30.53 -16.50
C SER A 58 -9.47 -29.15 -16.07
N LYS A 59 -10.78 -28.94 -16.06
CA LYS A 59 -11.37 -27.72 -15.48
C LYS A 59 -10.87 -27.63 -14.06
N LYS A 60 -10.07 -26.60 -13.75
CA LYS A 60 -9.70 -26.28 -12.37
C LYS A 60 -10.98 -26.17 -11.56
N PRO A 61 -11.03 -26.72 -10.34
CA PRO A 61 -12.22 -26.60 -9.51
C PRO A 61 -12.55 -25.13 -9.29
N LYS A 62 -13.83 -24.78 -9.46
CA LYS A 62 -14.35 -23.44 -9.21
C LYS A 62 -14.14 -23.10 -7.75
N ARG A 63 -13.59 -21.92 -7.46
CA ARG A 63 -13.33 -21.40 -6.13
C ARG A 63 -14.42 -20.40 -5.78
N ALA A 64 -15.09 -20.59 -4.65
CA ALA A 64 -16.07 -19.65 -4.13
C ALA A 64 -15.41 -18.37 -3.59
N ALA A 65 -16.17 -17.29 -3.46
CA ALA A 65 -15.75 -16.10 -2.74
C ALA A 65 -15.40 -16.44 -1.27
N GLY A 66 -14.41 -15.78 -0.69
CA GLY A 66 -14.00 -16.03 0.69
C GLY A 66 -12.67 -15.36 1.06
N LEU A 67 -12.18 -15.63 2.26
CA LEU A 67 -10.85 -15.24 2.71
C LEU A 67 -9.83 -16.18 2.07
N LEU A 68 -9.21 -15.75 0.99
CA LEU A 68 -8.35 -16.60 0.16
C LEU A 68 -6.87 -16.40 0.43
N TYR A 69 -6.51 -15.25 0.97
CA TYR A 69 -5.15 -14.80 1.25
C TYR A 69 -5.05 -14.30 2.67
N GLY A 70 -3.82 -14.19 3.16
CA GLY A 70 -3.53 -13.62 4.46
C GLY A 70 -4.11 -14.41 5.64
N ILE A 71 -4.13 -13.75 6.78
CA ILE A 71 -4.68 -14.27 8.03
C ILE A 71 -6.05 -13.65 8.31
N ALA A 72 -6.97 -14.43 8.87
CA ALA A 72 -8.35 -13.99 9.10
C ALA A 72 -8.50 -12.99 10.27
N LYS A 73 -7.51 -12.89 11.14
CA LYS A 73 -7.51 -11.99 12.29
C LYS A 73 -6.12 -11.40 12.47
N ALA A 74 -6.03 -10.07 12.47
CA ALA A 74 -4.78 -9.39 12.74
C ALA A 74 -4.26 -9.71 14.14
N PRO A 75 -2.94 -9.89 14.33
CA PRO A 75 -2.36 -10.05 15.66
C PRO A 75 -2.60 -8.80 16.50
N ALA A 76 -2.84 -8.98 17.81
CA ALA A 76 -2.90 -7.86 18.73
C ALA A 76 -1.55 -7.13 18.72
N LYS A 77 -1.61 -5.80 18.64
CA LYS A 77 -0.44 -4.94 18.70
C LYS A 77 0.16 -5.00 20.10
N ALA A 78 1.47 -5.24 20.20
CA ALA A 78 2.14 -5.27 21.50
C ALA A 78 2.26 -3.86 22.08
N ALA A 79 2.23 -3.73 23.41
CA ALA A 79 2.45 -2.45 24.06
C ALA A 79 3.83 -1.87 23.68
N GLY A 80 3.90 -0.57 23.41
CA GLY A 80 5.13 0.10 22.99
C GLY A 80 5.56 -0.20 21.55
N THR A 81 4.63 -0.64 20.69
CA THR A 81 4.86 -0.79 19.26
C THR A 81 3.98 0.16 18.45
N ILE A 82 4.44 0.48 17.27
CA ILE A 82 3.75 1.25 16.23
C ILE A 82 3.53 0.31 15.06
N ARG A 83 2.30 0.21 14.57
CA ARG A 83 1.97 -0.58 13.39
C ARG A 83 1.98 0.30 12.14
N LEU A 84 2.87 -0.04 11.21
CA LEU A 84 2.92 0.53 9.87
C LEU A 84 2.16 -0.40 8.92
N GLY A 85 1.15 0.13 8.23
CA GLY A 85 0.31 -0.60 7.27
C GLY A 85 0.37 -0.01 5.87
N ALA A 86 0.04 -0.85 4.88
CA ALA A 86 -0.18 -0.47 3.49
C ALA A 86 -1.44 -1.13 2.94
N TYR A 87 -2.22 -0.42 2.16
CA TYR A 87 -3.43 -0.93 1.56
C TYR A 87 -3.79 -0.18 0.26
N ASN A 88 -3.70 -0.85 -0.87
CA ASN A 88 -4.35 -0.38 -2.09
C ASN A 88 -5.87 -0.63 -1.95
N ILE A 89 -6.66 0.45 -1.95
CA ILE A 89 -8.10 0.40 -1.66
C ILE A 89 -8.98 0.41 -2.90
N GLU A 90 -8.39 0.19 -4.08
CA GLU A 90 -9.10 0.00 -5.35
C GLU A 90 -10.08 1.14 -5.67
N ASN A 91 -9.54 2.33 -5.96
CA ASN A 91 -10.33 3.51 -6.37
C ASN A 91 -11.41 3.92 -5.34
N LEU A 92 -10.99 4.64 -4.30
CA LEU A 92 -11.90 5.29 -3.37
C LEU A 92 -12.31 6.65 -3.95
N PHE A 93 -13.55 6.77 -4.38
CA PHE A 93 -14.16 8.02 -4.83
C PHE A 93 -15.28 8.43 -3.88
N ASP A 94 -15.40 9.72 -3.59
CA ASP A 94 -16.52 10.25 -2.83
C ASP A 94 -17.72 10.57 -3.75
N GLY A 95 -18.67 11.38 -3.33
CA GLY A 95 -19.86 11.75 -4.13
C GLY A 95 -19.81 13.19 -4.63
N VAL A 96 -18.65 13.83 -4.60
CA VAL A 96 -18.46 15.23 -5.02
C VAL A 96 -17.77 15.23 -6.37
N ASP A 97 -18.38 15.90 -7.35
CA ASP A 97 -17.90 15.96 -8.73
C ASP A 97 -16.57 16.72 -8.84
N ASP A 98 -15.55 16.09 -9.40
CA ASP A 98 -14.33 16.76 -9.89
C ASP A 98 -14.48 17.06 -11.38
N PRO A 99 -14.72 18.33 -11.76
CA PRO A 99 -14.94 18.70 -13.15
C PRO A 99 -13.75 18.44 -14.07
N SER A 100 -12.58 18.11 -13.55
CA SER A 100 -11.40 17.75 -14.34
C SER A 100 -11.47 16.31 -14.86
N LEU A 101 -12.26 15.45 -14.23
CA LEU A 101 -12.49 14.07 -14.63
C LEU A 101 -13.75 13.96 -15.50
N SER A 102 -13.69 13.14 -16.53
CA SER A 102 -14.83 13.01 -17.47
C SER A 102 -14.77 11.71 -18.27
N GLY A 103 -15.85 11.37 -18.95
CA GLY A 103 -15.92 10.21 -19.81
C GLY A 103 -15.98 8.89 -19.06
N GLU A 104 -15.06 7.98 -19.27
CA GLU A 104 -14.96 6.72 -18.53
C GLU A 104 -14.33 6.87 -17.14
N TYR A 105 -13.63 7.98 -16.91
CA TYR A 105 -12.98 8.32 -15.64
C TYR A 105 -13.72 9.41 -14.85
N ASP A 106 -14.98 9.65 -15.18
CA ASP A 106 -15.88 10.52 -14.44
C ASP A 106 -16.10 9.92 -13.03
N ASP A 107 -15.65 10.64 -12.03
CA ASP A 107 -15.60 10.22 -10.61
C ASP A 107 -16.99 9.92 -10.06
N ILE A 108 -17.99 10.70 -10.43
CA ILE A 108 -19.39 10.47 -10.02
C ILE A 108 -19.89 9.10 -10.47
N LYS A 109 -19.46 8.62 -11.64
CA LYS A 109 -19.80 7.27 -12.11
C LYS A 109 -19.06 6.17 -11.36
N MET A 110 -17.92 6.53 -10.75
CA MET A 110 -17.06 5.63 -10.00
C MET A 110 -17.26 5.73 -8.49
N GLN A 111 -18.20 6.56 -8.01
CA GLN A 111 -18.47 6.74 -6.58
C GLN A 111 -18.49 5.41 -5.83
N THR A 112 -17.69 5.33 -4.77
CA THR A 112 -17.58 4.14 -3.95
C THR A 112 -18.85 3.91 -3.15
N SER A 113 -19.48 2.74 -3.33
CA SER A 113 -20.71 2.41 -2.64
C SER A 113 -20.53 2.38 -1.12
N GLU A 114 -21.60 2.73 -0.38
CA GLU A 114 -21.58 2.73 1.09
C GLU A 114 -21.19 1.37 1.67
N ASP A 115 -21.66 0.27 1.09
CA ASP A 115 -21.33 -1.09 1.55
C ASP A 115 -19.84 -1.41 1.37
N ARG A 116 -19.26 -0.93 0.28
CA ARG A 116 -17.82 -1.07 0.06
C ARG A 116 -17.02 -0.18 1.00
N CYS A 117 -17.45 1.07 1.24
CA CYS A 117 -16.85 1.95 2.26
C CYS A 117 -16.86 1.30 3.64
N LYS A 118 -17.97 0.66 4.05
CA LYS A 118 -18.06 -0.10 5.32
C LYS A 118 -17.11 -1.29 5.33
N SER A 119 -16.95 -1.99 4.22
CA SER A 119 -16.04 -3.13 4.10
C SER A 119 -14.57 -2.71 4.18
N LEU A 120 -14.19 -1.61 3.52
CA LEU A 120 -12.88 -0.97 3.63
C LEU A 120 -12.61 -0.53 5.06
N ALA A 121 -13.55 0.19 5.68
CA ALA A 121 -13.43 0.64 7.06
C ALA A 121 -13.23 -0.53 8.02
N LYS A 122 -14.01 -1.61 7.86
CA LYS A 122 -13.84 -2.83 8.66
C LYS A 122 -12.43 -3.41 8.52
N ALA A 123 -11.91 -3.51 7.30
CA ALA A 123 -10.56 -4.02 7.07
C ALA A 123 -9.50 -3.13 7.74
N ILE A 124 -9.65 -1.81 7.69
CA ILE A 124 -8.76 -0.84 8.32
C ILE A 124 -8.84 -0.89 9.86
N HIS A 125 -10.06 -1.00 10.42
CA HIS A 125 -10.25 -1.22 11.86
C HIS A 125 -9.57 -2.49 12.34
N ASP A 126 -9.80 -3.60 11.64
CA ASP A 126 -9.22 -4.90 12.01
C ASP A 126 -7.68 -4.91 11.86
N LEU A 127 -7.12 -4.17 10.91
CA LEU A 127 -5.68 -4.00 10.73
C LEU A 127 -5.04 -3.23 11.89
N ASP A 128 -5.73 -2.22 12.42
CA ASP A 128 -5.32 -1.33 13.52
C ASP A 128 -3.92 -0.71 13.32
N ALA A 129 -3.65 -0.18 12.12
CA ALA A 129 -2.42 0.53 11.83
C ALA A 129 -2.38 1.90 12.52
N ASP A 130 -1.21 2.31 13.02
CA ASP A 130 -1.00 3.67 13.58
C ASP A 130 -0.64 4.66 12.47
N VAL A 131 0.04 4.15 11.44
CA VAL A 131 0.36 4.84 10.19
C VAL A 131 -0.07 3.93 9.06
N LEU A 132 -0.98 4.41 8.22
CA LEU A 132 -1.58 3.65 7.12
C LEU A 132 -1.32 4.36 5.79
N CYS A 133 -0.53 3.73 4.93
CA CYS A 133 -0.32 4.16 3.56
C CYS A 133 -1.43 3.59 2.70
N LEU A 134 -1.98 4.42 1.81
CA LEU A 134 -3.11 4.08 0.95
C LEU A 134 -2.76 4.41 -0.51
N GLU A 135 -3.17 3.56 -1.41
CA GLU A 135 -3.11 3.78 -2.84
C GLU A 135 -4.53 3.77 -3.43
N GLU A 136 -4.70 4.48 -4.54
CA GLU A 136 -5.95 4.64 -5.26
C GLU A 136 -7.03 5.37 -4.46
N VAL A 137 -6.67 6.48 -3.87
CA VAL A 137 -7.58 7.46 -3.24
C VAL A 137 -7.75 8.64 -4.19
N GLU A 138 -8.98 9.09 -4.42
CA GLU A 138 -9.29 10.23 -5.29
C GLU A 138 -8.51 11.51 -4.94
N GLY A 139 -8.39 11.81 -3.65
CA GLY A 139 -7.67 13.00 -3.20
C GLY A 139 -7.82 13.26 -1.71
N GLU A 140 -7.36 14.44 -1.28
CA GLU A 140 -7.37 14.79 0.15
C GLU A 140 -8.80 14.92 0.71
N ASP A 141 -9.73 15.47 -0.06
CA ASP A 141 -11.10 15.69 0.40
C ASP A 141 -11.87 14.37 0.50
N ALA A 142 -11.71 13.47 -0.47
CA ALA A 142 -12.27 12.12 -0.42
C ALA A 142 -11.68 11.30 0.75
N LEU A 143 -10.37 11.41 0.99
CA LEU A 143 -9.73 10.77 2.14
C LEU A 143 -10.27 11.31 3.46
N ARG A 144 -10.44 12.63 3.57
CA ARG A 144 -10.99 13.31 4.74
C ARG A 144 -12.44 12.89 4.99
N TRP A 145 -13.27 12.90 3.95
CA TRP A 145 -14.64 12.41 4.01
C TRP A 145 -14.71 10.95 4.50
N PHE A 146 -13.90 10.07 3.92
CA PHE A 146 -13.87 8.65 4.30
C PHE A 146 -13.43 8.47 5.76
N ARG A 147 -12.36 9.16 6.20
CA ARG A 147 -11.89 9.15 7.58
C ARG A 147 -12.98 9.63 8.54
N ASP A 148 -13.59 10.79 8.25
CA ASP A 148 -14.53 11.44 9.16
C ASP A 148 -15.88 10.73 9.21
N THR A 149 -16.22 9.96 8.19
CA THR A 149 -17.45 9.18 8.12
C THR A 149 -17.29 7.78 8.71
N TYR A 150 -16.23 7.07 8.35
CA TYR A 150 -16.10 5.64 8.59
C TYR A 150 -14.97 5.25 9.56
N LEU A 151 -14.01 6.15 9.84
CA LEU A 151 -12.82 5.86 10.66
C LEU A 151 -12.65 6.85 11.82
N LYS A 152 -13.67 7.61 12.19
CA LYS A 152 -13.61 8.69 13.19
C LYS A 152 -13.16 8.24 14.58
N ASP A 153 -13.32 6.98 14.92
CA ASP A 153 -12.92 6.35 16.19
C ASP A 153 -11.52 5.74 16.16
N MET A 154 -10.84 5.76 14.99
CA MET A 154 -9.50 5.19 14.81
C MET A 154 -8.36 6.09 15.29
N GLY A 155 -8.63 7.37 15.63
CA GLY A 155 -7.63 8.33 16.08
C GLY A 155 -6.67 8.81 14.97
N TYR A 156 -7.06 8.75 13.71
CA TYR A 156 -6.30 9.32 12.59
C TYR A 156 -6.49 10.84 12.55
N GLU A 157 -5.73 11.57 13.37
CA GLU A 157 -5.79 13.03 13.42
C GLU A 157 -5.14 13.68 12.20
N PHE A 158 -4.16 13.03 11.60
CA PHE A 158 -3.36 13.55 10.50
C PHE A 158 -3.59 12.74 9.24
N LEU A 159 -3.62 13.45 8.11
CA LEU A 159 -3.72 12.84 6.79
C LEU A 159 -2.86 13.62 5.78
N ALA A 160 -2.43 12.94 4.72
CA ALA A 160 -1.78 13.55 3.58
C ALA A 160 -2.25 12.87 2.30
N SER A 161 -2.60 13.68 1.33
CA SER A 161 -2.83 13.32 -0.06
C SER A 161 -2.50 14.54 -0.90
N LYS A 162 -2.06 14.36 -2.13
CA LYS A 162 -1.74 15.46 -3.03
C LYS A 162 -2.15 15.08 -4.45
N GLU A 163 -2.89 15.99 -5.07
CA GLU A 163 -3.26 15.86 -6.48
C GLU A 163 -2.01 15.76 -7.37
N VAL A 164 -1.89 14.67 -8.13
CA VAL A 164 -0.75 14.42 -9.02
C VAL A 164 -1.09 14.57 -10.51
N GLY A 165 -2.34 14.90 -10.84
CA GLY A 165 -2.81 15.05 -12.20
C GLY A 165 -2.83 13.74 -12.99
N TYR A 166 -3.04 12.60 -12.32
CA TYR A 166 -3.21 11.34 -12.98
C TYR A 166 -4.61 11.23 -13.58
N TYR A 167 -4.70 10.88 -14.86
CA TYR A 167 -5.94 10.90 -15.65
C TYR A 167 -7.11 10.05 -15.07
N ARG A 168 -6.84 9.16 -14.12
CA ARG A 168 -7.86 8.38 -13.41
C ARG A 168 -8.29 9.02 -12.09
N GLY A 169 -7.73 10.17 -11.70
CA GLY A 169 -8.06 10.87 -10.48
C GLY A 169 -7.84 10.04 -9.22
N VAL A 170 -6.72 9.32 -9.12
CA VAL A 170 -6.40 8.54 -7.92
C VAL A 170 -4.93 8.71 -7.51
N GLU A 171 -4.74 8.90 -6.21
CA GLU A 171 -3.51 9.34 -5.59
C GLU A 171 -2.94 8.34 -4.59
N GLN A 172 -1.69 8.59 -4.16
CA GLN A 172 -1.11 8.01 -2.98
C GLN A 172 -1.41 8.88 -1.77
N SER A 173 -1.82 8.24 -0.69
CA SER A 173 -2.32 8.91 0.50
C SER A 173 -1.81 8.27 1.78
N LEU A 174 -1.99 8.98 2.90
CA LEU A 174 -1.54 8.54 4.20
C LEU A 174 -2.51 8.99 5.30
N LEU A 175 -2.85 8.08 6.20
CA LEU A 175 -3.51 8.36 7.47
C LEU A 175 -2.54 8.09 8.61
N SER A 176 -2.49 8.97 9.61
CA SER A 176 -1.58 8.83 10.75
C SER A 176 -2.23 9.27 12.07
N ARG A 177 -1.93 8.52 13.13
CA ARG A 177 -2.20 8.92 14.52
C ARG A 177 -1.16 9.92 15.05
N PHE A 178 -0.08 10.13 14.29
CA PHE A 178 1.05 10.97 14.67
C PHE A 178 1.18 12.16 13.72
N PRO A 179 1.74 13.29 14.16
CA PRO A 179 1.90 14.46 13.31
C PRO A 179 2.65 14.18 12.01
N ILE A 180 2.13 14.69 10.90
CA ILE A 180 2.76 14.65 9.59
C ILE A 180 3.41 15.99 9.30
N LYS A 181 4.69 15.97 8.93
CA LYS A 181 5.46 17.10 8.40
C LYS A 181 5.83 16.87 6.96
N ASP A 182 6.18 17.91 6.24
CA ASP A 182 6.88 17.86 4.95
C ASP A 182 6.31 16.85 3.95
N VAL A 183 5.17 17.19 3.38
CA VAL A 183 4.56 16.37 2.31
C VAL A 183 5.09 16.85 0.95
N GLN A 184 5.67 15.94 0.17
CA GLN A 184 6.27 16.21 -1.13
C GLN A 184 5.82 15.20 -2.19
N ILE A 185 5.64 15.69 -3.43
CA ILE A 185 5.32 14.90 -4.63
C ILE A 185 6.21 15.32 -5.81
N TRP A 186 6.24 14.52 -6.88
CA TRP A 186 7.10 14.72 -8.07
C TRP A 186 6.32 14.47 -9.37
N THR A 187 5.37 15.34 -9.68
CA THR A 187 4.47 15.18 -10.84
C THR A 187 5.14 15.32 -12.19
N THR A 188 6.28 16.02 -12.23
CA THR A 188 7.02 16.33 -13.47
C THR A 188 8.39 15.68 -13.55
N GLU A 189 8.69 14.74 -12.64
CA GLU A 189 10.00 14.09 -12.59
C GLU A 189 10.28 13.28 -13.85
N ASP A 190 11.41 13.58 -14.51
CA ASP A 190 11.87 12.84 -15.70
C ASP A 190 12.63 11.59 -15.27
N LEU A 191 12.18 10.43 -15.74
CA LEU A 191 12.80 9.14 -15.48
C LEU A 191 13.82 8.72 -16.53
N ALA A 192 13.94 9.46 -17.66
CA ALA A 192 14.89 9.12 -18.73
C ALA A 192 16.35 9.02 -18.24
N PRO A 193 16.82 9.82 -17.26
CA PRO A 193 18.16 9.65 -16.70
C PRO A 193 18.42 8.28 -16.06
N MET A 194 17.38 7.54 -15.70
CA MET A 194 17.48 6.20 -15.10
C MET A 194 17.89 5.13 -16.09
N GLU A 195 17.73 5.37 -17.39
CA GLU A 195 18.20 4.48 -18.45
C GLU A 195 19.70 4.16 -18.37
N LYS A 196 20.48 5.03 -17.74
CA LYS A 196 21.93 4.82 -17.50
C LYS A 196 22.25 3.54 -16.72
N TYR A 197 21.30 3.03 -15.93
CA TYR A 197 21.46 1.82 -15.13
C TYR A 197 21.05 0.54 -15.87
N ILE A 198 20.37 0.68 -17.00
CA ILE A 198 19.83 -0.45 -17.74
C ILE A 198 20.79 -0.83 -18.86
N PRO A 199 21.22 -2.09 -18.97
CA PRO A 199 22.09 -2.53 -20.05
C PRO A 199 21.51 -2.23 -21.42
N LYS A 200 22.34 -1.73 -22.34
CA LYS A 200 21.92 -1.49 -23.74
C LYS A 200 21.85 -2.78 -24.53
N ASP A 201 22.67 -3.76 -24.17
CA ASP A 201 22.70 -5.07 -24.80
C ASP A 201 21.47 -5.90 -24.40
N THR A 202 20.73 -6.40 -25.39
CA THR A 202 19.49 -7.13 -25.19
C THR A 202 19.68 -8.46 -24.46
N ASP A 203 20.79 -9.17 -24.73
CA ASP A 203 21.04 -10.46 -24.08
C ASP A 203 21.45 -10.27 -22.63
N GLN A 204 22.23 -9.22 -22.35
CA GLN A 204 22.56 -8.83 -21.00
C GLN A 204 21.31 -8.42 -20.22
N ARG A 205 20.40 -7.61 -20.80
CA ARG A 205 19.11 -7.24 -20.18
C ARG A 205 18.32 -8.48 -19.78
N LYS A 206 18.14 -9.43 -20.68
CA LYS A 206 17.43 -10.69 -20.41
C LYS A 206 18.11 -11.51 -19.33
N LYS A 207 19.44 -11.64 -19.39
CA LYS A 207 20.23 -12.39 -18.38
C LYS A 207 20.09 -11.80 -16.99
N GLU A 208 20.04 -10.47 -16.87
CA GLU A 208 19.89 -9.76 -15.61
C GLU A 208 18.42 -9.59 -15.17
N GLY A 209 17.46 -10.01 -15.99
CA GLY A 209 16.04 -10.01 -15.69
C GLY A 209 15.37 -8.64 -15.81
N TRP A 210 15.94 -7.74 -16.66
CA TRP A 210 15.30 -6.48 -17.02
C TRP A 210 14.14 -6.69 -18.00
N GLY A 211 13.19 -5.77 -17.98
CA GLY A 211 12.10 -5.72 -18.95
C GLY A 211 12.59 -5.47 -20.39
N ASP A 212 11.79 -5.87 -21.35
CA ASP A 212 12.04 -5.57 -22.77
C ASP A 212 11.91 -4.05 -23.00
N ASP A 213 12.59 -3.55 -24.05
CA ASP A 213 12.41 -2.16 -24.48
C ASP A 213 10.95 -1.91 -24.87
N PRO A 214 10.37 -0.79 -24.42
CA PRO A 214 8.99 -0.48 -24.74
C PRO A 214 8.83 -0.27 -26.26
N LYS A 215 7.84 -0.94 -26.84
CA LYS A 215 7.50 -0.77 -28.26
C LYS A 215 6.89 0.61 -28.56
N VAL A 216 6.27 1.20 -27.56
CA VAL A 216 5.65 2.52 -27.62
C VAL A 216 6.42 3.43 -26.66
N LYS A 217 6.88 4.57 -27.16
CA LYS A 217 7.53 5.58 -26.33
C LYS A 217 6.44 6.36 -25.58
N GLU A 218 6.23 6.02 -24.33
CA GLU A 218 5.45 6.84 -23.41
C GLU A 218 6.35 7.89 -22.74
N PRO A 219 5.77 8.98 -22.20
CA PRO A 219 6.53 9.90 -21.38
C PRO A 219 7.17 9.16 -20.20
N LEU A 220 8.49 9.27 -20.05
CA LEU A 220 9.23 8.65 -18.98
C LEU A 220 9.14 9.51 -17.72
N LYS A 221 7.99 9.46 -17.03
CA LYS A 221 7.75 10.10 -15.73
C LYS A 221 7.02 9.11 -14.84
N PHE A 222 6.97 9.38 -13.54
CA PHE A 222 6.09 8.59 -12.67
C PHE A 222 4.67 8.60 -13.24
N GLN A 223 4.08 7.43 -13.40
CA GLN A 223 2.68 7.35 -13.83
C GLN A 223 1.78 7.94 -12.77
N ARG A 224 2.06 7.62 -11.51
CA ARG A 224 1.50 8.24 -10.31
C ARG A 224 2.68 8.71 -9.47
N SER A 225 2.74 9.99 -9.16
CA SER A 225 3.83 10.54 -8.36
C SER A 225 3.88 9.82 -7.01
N PRO A 226 5.06 9.41 -6.53
CA PRO A 226 5.18 8.99 -5.14
C PRO A 226 4.84 10.16 -4.21
N LEU A 227 4.29 9.84 -3.03
CA LEU A 227 4.08 10.79 -1.95
C LEU A 227 5.12 10.53 -0.86
N LYS A 228 5.95 11.54 -0.53
CA LYS A 228 6.85 11.51 0.62
C LYS A 228 6.22 12.26 1.77
N ALA A 229 6.22 11.67 2.95
CA ALA A 229 5.83 12.33 4.18
C ALA A 229 6.83 12.03 5.29
N THR A 230 7.04 12.99 6.19
CA THR A 230 7.81 12.82 7.43
C THR A 230 6.84 12.81 8.60
N ILE A 231 6.93 11.83 9.47
CA ILE A 231 6.05 11.59 10.60
C ILE A 231 6.83 11.72 11.90
N ASP A 232 6.33 12.52 12.84
CA ASP A 232 6.88 12.62 14.18
C ASP A 232 6.44 11.44 15.03
N LEU A 233 7.33 10.53 15.31
CA LEU A 233 7.03 9.38 16.18
C LEU A 233 7.02 9.79 17.66
N PRO A 234 6.24 9.08 18.51
CA PRO A 234 6.23 9.33 19.96
C PRO A 234 7.60 9.21 20.64
N SER A 235 8.54 8.53 20.00
CA SER A 235 9.93 8.42 20.44
C SER A 235 10.76 9.70 20.28
N GLY A 236 10.23 10.73 19.59
CA GLY A 236 10.96 11.92 19.19
C GLY A 236 11.81 11.72 17.93
N GLN A 237 11.76 10.55 17.30
CA GLN A 237 12.39 10.27 16.01
C GLN A 237 11.44 10.57 14.87
N GLU A 238 11.98 10.90 13.71
CA GLU A 238 11.20 11.10 12.49
C GLU A 238 11.21 9.82 11.64
N LEU A 239 10.05 9.46 11.09
CA LEU A 239 9.88 8.40 10.10
C LEU A 239 9.55 9.03 8.75
N THR A 240 10.46 8.90 7.80
CA THR A 240 10.20 9.28 6.41
C THR A 240 9.57 8.10 5.67
N ILE A 241 8.41 8.33 5.06
CA ILE A 241 7.70 7.33 4.26
C ILE A 241 7.58 7.84 2.82
N TYR A 242 7.88 6.98 1.87
CA TYR A 242 7.51 7.13 0.47
C TYR A 242 6.36 6.16 0.17
N VAL A 243 5.16 6.69 -0.07
CA VAL A 243 4.03 5.91 -0.57
C VAL A 243 4.13 5.84 -2.08
N VAL A 244 4.13 4.64 -2.62
CA VAL A 244 4.37 4.38 -4.05
C VAL A 244 3.28 3.52 -4.65
N HIS A 245 2.91 3.84 -5.89
CA HIS A 245 2.08 2.98 -6.71
C HIS A 245 2.66 2.96 -8.14
N HIS A 246 3.46 1.95 -8.44
CA HIS A 246 4.14 1.85 -9.73
C HIS A 246 3.20 1.46 -10.86
N LYS A 247 3.68 1.68 -12.09
CA LYS A 247 2.90 1.44 -13.30
C LYS A 247 2.38 0.01 -13.38
N ALA A 248 1.06 -0.13 -13.52
CA ALA A 248 0.38 -1.40 -13.81
C ALA A 248 0.64 -1.87 -15.25
N GLY A 249 0.14 -3.06 -15.64
CA GLY A 249 0.18 -3.53 -17.04
C GLY A 249 1.13 -4.72 -17.29
N GLY A 250 1.50 -5.47 -16.27
CA GLY A 250 2.22 -6.73 -16.38
C GLY A 250 3.61 -6.60 -17.05
N LYS A 251 3.96 -7.54 -17.93
CA LYS A 251 5.29 -7.57 -18.59
C LYS A 251 5.49 -6.41 -19.57
N ALA A 252 4.43 -5.95 -20.23
CA ALA A 252 4.53 -4.88 -21.23
C ALA A 252 5.03 -3.56 -20.65
N THR A 253 4.83 -3.33 -19.36
CA THR A 253 5.22 -2.10 -18.66
C THR A 253 6.36 -2.32 -17.65
N ALA A 254 7.02 -3.49 -17.70
CA ALA A 254 8.10 -3.82 -16.76
C ALA A 254 9.23 -2.80 -16.77
N HIS A 255 9.65 -2.37 -17.98
CA HIS A 255 10.68 -1.36 -18.15
C HIS A 255 10.34 -0.03 -17.44
N HIS A 256 9.11 0.45 -17.58
CA HIS A 256 8.67 1.67 -16.91
C HIS A 256 8.72 1.53 -15.37
N ARG A 257 8.23 0.43 -14.81
CA ARG A 257 8.34 0.13 -13.37
C ARG A 257 9.79 0.07 -12.88
N GLU A 258 10.69 -0.41 -13.72
CA GLU A 258 12.12 -0.46 -13.41
C GLU A 258 12.71 0.94 -13.31
N LEU A 259 12.33 1.86 -14.21
CA LEU A 259 12.74 3.26 -14.14
C LEU A 259 12.17 3.96 -12.89
N GLU A 260 10.88 3.75 -12.58
CA GLU A 260 10.27 4.25 -11.35
C GLU A 260 11.02 3.75 -10.11
N SER A 261 11.34 2.45 -10.05
CA SER A 261 12.10 1.85 -8.96
C SER A 261 13.52 2.40 -8.85
N LEU A 262 14.22 2.58 -9.97
CA LEU A 262 15.57 3.18 -10.00
C LEU A 262 15.55 4.61 -9.44
N ARG A 263 14.59 5.43 -9.88
CA ARG A 263 14.47 6.80 -9.40
C ARG A 263 14.15 6.84 -7.90
N MET A 264 13.23 6.02 -7.44
CA MET A 264 12.93 5.89 -6.01
C MET A 264 14.17 5.50 -5.21
N ASN A 265 14.96 4.57 -5.71
CA ASN A 265 16.23 4.18 -5.07
C ASN A 265 17.21 5.37 -4.95
N GLU A 266 17.34 6.21 -6.01
CA GLU A 266 18.18 7.42 -5.91
C GLU A 266 17.66 8.38 -4.83
N MET A 267 16.33 8.59 -4.75
CA MET A 267 15.72 9.47 -3.74
C MET A 267 15.99 8.95 -2.31
N VAL A 268 15.76 7.67 -2.07
CA VAL A 268 16.04 7.03 -0.78
C VAL A 268 17.52 7.08 -0.42
N LYS A 269 18.40 6.77 -1.37
CA LYS A 269 19.86 6.87 -1.16
C LYS A 269 20.28 8.29 -0.81
N ALA A 270 19.69 9.30 -1.43
CA ALA A 270 19.97 10.69 -1.12
C ALA A 270 19.58 11.07 0.32
N ASP A 271 18.45 10.55 0.83
CA ASP A 271 18.05 10.76 2.23
C ASP A 271 18.97 9.99 3.20
N LEU A 272 19.28 8.73 2.91
CA LEU A 272 20.19 7.92 3.74
C LEU A 272 21.64 8.44 3.70
N ALA A 273 22.06 9.10 2.62
CA ALA A 273 23.37 9.76 2.57
C ALA A 273 23.47 10.98 3.49
N LYS A 274 22.35 11.71 3.70
CA LYS A 274 22.28 12.81 4.66
C LYS A 274 22.30 12.31 6.11
N ASN A 275 21.60 11.20 6.36
CA ASN A 275 21.54 10.56 7.67
C ASN A 275 21.41 9.03 7.51
N PRO A 276 22.52 8.27 7.67
CA PRO A 276 22.51 6.80 7.56
C PRO A 276 21.64 6.08 8.61
N ASP A 277 21.35 6.75 9.73
CA ASP A 277 20.48 6.22 10.78
C ASP A 277 19.03 6.72 10.66
N ALA A 278 18.65 7.34 9.53
CA ALA A 278 17.30 7.77 9.29
C ALA A 278 16.33 6.58 9.19
N PHE A 279 15.17 6.72 9.79
CA PHE A 279 14.05 5.82 9.58
C PHE A 279 13.39 6.17 8.27
N VAL A 280 13.62 5.35 7.25
CA VAL A 280 13.05 5.51 5.92
C VAL A 280 12.31 4.23 5.53
N ALA A 281 11.09 4.36 5.05
CA ALA A 281 10.30 3.27 4.47
C ALA A 281 9.84 3.62 3.05
N VAL A 282 9.81 2.63 2.15
CA VAL A 282 9.08 2.68 0.89
C VAL A 282 7.92 1.70 1.00
N VAL A 283 6.70 2.19 0.79
CA VAL A 283 5.48 1.47 1.12
C VAL A 283 4.48 1.58 -0.03
N GLY A 284 3.83 0.48 -0.39
CA GLY A 284 2.75 0.49 -1.37
C GLY A 284 2.84 -0.59 -2.44
N ASP A 285 2.05 -0.42 -3.50
CA ASP A 285 1.94 -1.35 -4.63
C ASP A 285 3.04 -1.10 -5.67
N LEU A 286 3.99 -2.01 -5.76
CA LEU A 286 5.04 -1.98 -6.79
C LEU A 286 4.57 -2.56 -8.14
N ASN A 287 3.37 -3.13 -8.22
CA ASN A 287 2.89 -3.87 -9.39
C ASN A 287 3.88 -4.93 -9.92
N ALA A 288 4.81 -5.35 -9.08
CA ALA A 288 5.89 -6.28 -9.37
C ALA A 288 6.01 -7.34 -8.29
N THR A 289 6.13 -8.61 -8.68
CA THR A 289 6.37 -9.70 -7.72
C THR A 289 7.81 -9.66 -7.18
N PRO A 290 8.13 -10.34 -6.06
CA PRO A 290 9.48 -10.36 -5.49
C PRO A 290 10.57 -10.87 -6.44
N MET A 291 10.19 -11.56 -7.52
CA MET A 291 11.12 -12.10 -8.52
C MET A 291 11.38 -11.13 -9.67
N GLU A 292 10.55 -10.13 -9.88
CA GLU A 292 10.70 -9.13 -10.93
C GLU A 292 11.75 -8.08 -10.57
N LYS A 293 12.42 -7.53 -11.59
CA LYS A 293 13.57 -6.62 -11.44
C LYS A 293 13.19 -5.38 -10.63
N ALA A 294 12.05 -4.75 -10.91
CA ALA A 294 11.59 -3.56 -10.20
C ALA A 294 11.55 -3.76 -8.67
N ALA A 295 11.03 -4.89 -8.17
CA ALA A 295 11.02 -5.18 -6.74
C ALA A 295 12.40 -5.59 -6.19
N LYS A 296 13.26 -6.21 -7.02
CA LYS A 296 14.63 -6.59 -6.60
C LYS A 296 15.52 -5.38 -6.40
N LEU A 297 15.38 -4.33 -7.23
CA LEU A 297 16.21 -3.12 -7.16
C LEU A 297 16.19 -2.47 -5.77
N TYR A 298 15.07 -2.43 -5.08
CA TYR A 298 14.99 -1.87 -3.73
C TYR A 298 15.83 -2.60 -2.69
N ARG A 299 16.01 -3.91 -2.87
CA ARG A 299 16.73 -4.80 -1.93
C ARG A 299 18.18 -4.99 -2.30
N ASP A 300 18.58 -4.51 -3.47
CA ASP A 300 19.94 -4.57 -3.96
C ASP A 300 20.83 -3.60 -3.19
N LYS A 301 21.97 -4.08 -2.68
CA LYS A 301 22.93 -3.28 -1.89
C LYS A 301 23.63 -2.19 -2.70
N ASP A 302 23.72 -2.37 -4.01
CA ASP A 302 24.28 -1.36 -4.90
C ASP A 302 23.33 -0.16 -5.07
N PHE A 303 22.05 -0.35 -4.72
CA PHE A 303 21.01 0.66 -4.69
C PHE A 303 20.65 1.08 -3.24
N ALA A 304 19.38 1.12 -2.87
CA ALA A 304 18.98 1.56 -1.53
C ALA A 304 19.21 0.50 -0.44
N GLY A 305 19.35 -0.77 -0.79
CA GLY A 305 19.63 -1.87 0.14
C GLY A 305 18.56 -2.02 1.22
N LEU A 306 17.29 -1.76 0.89
CA LEU A 306 16.18 -1.88 1.82
C LEU A 306 15.87 -3.34 2.11
N VAL A 307 15.34 -3.60 3.29
CA VAL A 307 14.90 -4.93 3.71
C VAL A 307 13.37 -5.01 3.62
N SER A 308 12.85 -6.03 2.96
CA SER A 308 11.41 -6.27 2.91
C SER A 308 10.87 -6.66 4.28
N ALA A 309 9.77 -6.06 4.71
CA ALA A 309 9.07 -6.45 5.92
C ALA A 309 8.66 -7.93 5.92
N TYR A 310 8.51 -8.54 4.75
CA TYR A 310 8.27 -9.97 4.57
C TYR A 310 9.32 -10.87 5.29
N GLU A 311 10.54 -10.38 5.50
CA GLU A 311 11.57 -11.11 6.26
C GLU A 311 11.22 -11.23 7.76
N PHE A 312 10.29 -10.40 8.25
CA PHE A 312 9.79 -10.42 9.63
C PHE A 312 8.49 -11.21 9.78
N ARG A 313 8.15 -12.08 8.83
CA ARG A 313 6.98 -12.95 8.93
C ARG A 313 7.19 -14.06 9.95
N PRO A 314 6.12 -14.61 10.53
CA PRO A 314 6.19 -15.84 11.31
C PRO A 314 6.76 -17.00 10.48
N GLU A 315 7.57 -17.86 11.09
CA GLU A 315 8.03 -19.08 10.42
C GLU A 315 6.87 -20.00 10.08
N ALA A 316 6.91 -20.63 8.92
CA ALA A 316 5.89 -21.57 8.49
C ALA A 316 5.83 -22.74 9.49
N GLY A 317 4.72 -22.85 10.21
CA GLY A 317 4.48 -23.90 11.22
C GLY A 317 4.05 -23.41 12.61
N GLN A 318 4.15 -22.11 12.92
CA GLN A 318 3.77 -21.57 14.25
C GLN A 318 2.36 -20.95 14.31
N ALA A 319 1.59 -20.98 13.23
CA ALA A 319 0.18 -20.55 13.23
C ALA A 319 -0.78 -21.64 13.80
N LYS A 320 -0.32 -22.51 14.69
CA LYS A 320 -1.22 -23.38 15.47
C LYS A 320 -1.82 -22.53 16.58
N GLU A 321 -3.10 -22.18 16.43
CA GLU A 321 -3.93 -21.65 17.51
C GLU A 321 -3.69 -22.50 18.77
N LYS A 322 -3.32 -21.86 19.86
CA LYS A 322 -3.49 -22.46 21.20
C LYS A 322 -4.99 -22.70 21.38
N LYS A 323 -5.45 -23.94 21.17
CA LYS A 323 -6.74 -24.36 21.66
C LYS A 323 -6.75 -24.04 23.16
N SER A 324 -7.64 -23.17 23.57
CA SER A 324 -7.92 -22.91 24.97
C SER A 324 -8.24 -24.24 25.63
N ALA A 325 -7.45 -24.64 26.62
CA ALA A 325 -7.75 -25.75 27.48
C ALA A 325 -9.07 -25.45 28.23
N ALA A 326 -10.09 -26.23 27.96
CA ALA A 326 -11.25 -26.31 28.82
C ALA A 326 -10.86 -26.97 30.14
N PRO A 327 -11.45 -26.57 31.29
CA PRO A 327 -11.08 -27.13 32.56
C PRO A 327 -11.57 -28.58 32.71
N ASP A 328 -10.68 -29.37 33.25
CA ASP A 328 -10.81 -30.72 33.67
C ASP A 328 -12.04 -30.92 34.59
N ALA A 329 -12.93 -31.82 34.24
CA ALA A 329 -13.96 -32.32 35.13
C ALA A 329 -13.69 -33.80 35.42
N THR A 330 -13.37 -34.04 36.66
CA THR A 330 -13.05 -35.28 37.32
C THR A 330 -14.12 -36.36 37.19
N ASP A 331 -13.61 -37.58 36.98
CA ASP A 331 -13.90 -38.85 37.67
C ASP A 331 -15.32 -39.40 37.71
N SER A 332 -15.49 -40.60 37.17
CA SER A 332 -15.95 -41.78 37.94
C SER A 332 -15.93 -43.07 37.10
N SER A 333 -15.39 -44.07 37.73
CA SER A 333 -15.25 -45.47 37.40
C SER A 333 -16.57 -46.21 37.10
N ALA A 334 -16.53 -47.17 36.17
CA ALA A 334 -17.14 -48.49 36.35
C ALA A 334 -16.66 -49.46 35.26
N GLN A 335 -16.13 -50.59 35.76
CA GLN A 335 -15.85 -51.83 35.03
C GLN A 335 -17.14 -52.51 34.59
N ALA A 336 -17.12 -53.22 33.45
CA ALA A 336 -17.73 -54.56 33.33
C ALA A 336 -17.23 -55.27 32.04
N ASP A 337 -16.87 -56.47 32.24
CA ASP A 337 -16.48 -57.60 31.41
C ASP A 337 -17.42 -57.92 30.25
N GLY A 338 -16.87 -58.66 29.22
CA GLY A 338 -17.70 -59.50 28.38
C GLY A 338 -17.20 -59.78 26.97
N SER A 339 -16.33 -60.70 26.86
CA SER A 339 -15.99 -61.67 25.81
C SER A 339 -16.75 -61.71 24.47
N ALA A 340 -15.99 -62.08 23.47
CA ALA A 340 -16.10 -63.10 22.41
C ALA A 340 -16.39 -62.67 20.95
N ASP A 341 -15.39 -62.97 20.15
CA ASP A 341 -15.36 -63.59 18.80
C ASP A 341 -16.34 -63.14 17.68
N ALA A 342 -15.79 -62.69 16.60
CA ALA A 342 -15.71 -63.41 15.30
C ALA A 342 -15.23 -62.47 14.16
N ASN A 343 -14.13 -62.86 13.58
CA ASN A 343 -13.70 -62.78 12.15
C ASN A 343 -14.49 -61.97 11.13
N ALA A 344 -13.86 -61.09 10.39
CA ALA A 344 -13.32 -61.37 9.04
C ALA A 344 -13.06 -60.06 8.27
N ASP A 345 -11.88 -59.92 7.75
CA ASP A 345 -11.53 -59.40 6.43
C ASP A 345 -12.25 -58.11 5.90
N GLU A 346 -11.77 -56.94 6.36
CA GLU A 346 -12.01 -55.64 5.72
C GLU A 346 -10.85 -54.64 5.95
N SER A 347 -9.59 -55.09 5.75
CA SER A 347 -8.42 -54.24 6.11
C SER A 347 -7.78 -53.48 4.97
N ASP A 348 -8.10 -53.72 3.69
CA ASP A 348 -7.40 -53.04 2.57
C ASP A 348 -8.08 -51.77 1.98
N ALA A 349 -9.38 -51.60 2.24
CA ALA A 349 -10.08 -50.39 1.73
C ALA A 349 -9.95 -49.18 2.67
N LYS A 350 -9.65 -49.37 3.95
CA LYS A 350 -9.51 -48.26 4.92
C LYS A 350 -8.14 -47.56 4.90
N SER A 351 -7.07 -48.27 4.53
CA SER A 351 -5.72 -47.70 4.49
C SER A 351 -5.54 -46.73 3.30
N ASP A 352 -6.16 -47.02 2.16
CA ASP A 352 -6.05 -46.16 0.95
C ASP A 352 -6.90 -44.88 1.07
N ALA A 353 -8.03 -44.91 1.74
CA ALA A 353 -8.86 -43.73 2.00
C ALA A 353 -8.20 -42.78 3.02
N THR A 354 -7.53 -43.30 4.05
CA THR A 354 -6.82 -42.53 5.06
C THR A 354 -5.59 -41.84 4.45
N SER A 355 -4.82 -42.55 3.64
CA SER A 355 -3.64 -42.00 2.96
C SER A 355 -4.01 -40.90 1.93
N LYS A 356 -5.14 -41.03 1.23
CA LYS A 356 -5.67 -40.00 0.31
C LYS A 356 -6.21 -38.78 1.05
N ALA A 357 -6.84 -38.97 2.21
CA ALA A 357 -7.33 -37.89 3.07
C ALA A 357 -6.15 -37.10 3.66
N ASP A 358 -5.10 -37.78 4.15
CA ASP A 358 -3.89 -37.15 4.66
C ASP A 358 -3.10 -36.41 3.58
N ALA A 359 -3.00 -36.97 2.38
CA ALA A 359 -2.36 -36.29 1.25
C ALA A 359 -3.14 -35.05 0.82
N LYS A 360 -4.48 -35.11 0.82
CA LYS A 360 -5.35 -33.97 0.52
C LYS A 360 -5.25 -32.88 1.61
N SER A 361 -5.19 -33.28 2.89
CA SER A 361 -4.99 -32.36 4.01
C SER A 361 -3.65 -31.65 3.94
N LYS A 362 -2.55 -32.38 3.72
CA LYS A 362 -1.20 -31.79 3.55
C LYS A 362 -1.10 -30.88 2.32
N ALA A 363 -1.78 -31.22 1.22
CA ALA A 363 -1.84 -30.37 0.05
C ALA A 363 -2.63 -29.06 0.32
N ALA A 364 -3.73 -29.14 1.07
CA ALA A 364 -4.52 -28.00 1.49
C ALA A 364 -3.72 -27.10 2.46
N GLU A 365 -3.01 -27.67 3.43
CA GLU A 365 -2.13 -26.91 4.35
C GLU A 365 -0.98 -26.21 3.57
N LYS A 366 -0.37 -26.90 2.61
CA LYS A 366 0.68 -26.30 1.77
C LYS A 366 0.15 -25.18 0.89
N LEU A 367 -1.07 -25.31 0.37
CA LEU A 367 -1.73 -24.26 -0.41
C LEU A 367 -2.10 -23.08 0.48
N ALA A 368 -2.66 -23.31 1.65
CA ALA A 368 -2.95 -22.28 2.62
C ALA A 368 -1.69 -21.53 3.05
N ALA A 369 -0.60 -22.24 3.36
CA ALA A 369 0.69 -21.63 3.68
C ALA A 369 1.25 -20.78 2.54
N LYS A 370 1.05 -21.20 1.29
CA LYS A 370 1.45 -20.42 0.10
C LYS A 370 0.62 -19.14 -0.05
N ASN A 371 -0.66 -19.19 0.28
CA ASN A 371 -1.57 -18.07 0.10
C ASN A 371 -1.48 -17.02 1.22
N LEU A 372 -0.83 -17.35 2.36
CA LEU A 372 -0.70 -16.45 3.50
C LEU A 372 -0.07 -15.08 3.18
N TYR A 373 0.71 -14.99 2.11
CA TYR A 373 1.46 -13.79 1.76
C TYR A 373 1.15 -13.26 0.36
N LEU A 374 0.08 -13.75 -0.26
CA LEU A 374 -0.45 -13.15 -1.48
C LEU A 374 -1.27 -11.92 -1.09
N THR A 375 -1.11 -10.85 -1.86
CA THR A 375 -1.71 -9.56 -1.55
C THR A 375 -2.75 -9.10 -2.57
N HIS A 376 -2.82 -9.76 -3.74
CA HIS A 376 -3.69 -9.32 -4.82
C HIS A 376 -4.49 -10.48 -5.43
N ILE A 377 -5.71 -10.20 -5.90
CA ILE A 377 -6.67 -11.15 -6.47
C ILE A 377 -6.09 -12.06 -7.57
N THR A 378 -5.07 -11.59 -8.30
CA THR A 378 -4.38 -12.36 -9.35
C THR A 378 -3.36 -13.36 -8.81
N ASN A 379 -3.40 -13.69 -7.52
CA ASN A 379 -2.46 -14.61 -6.83
C ASN A 379 -1.01 -14.12 -6.86
N ARG A 380 -0.79 -12.82 -6.68
CA ARG A 380 0.52 -12.18 -6.62
C ARG A 380 0.74 -11.48 -5.29
N SER A 381 2.00 -11.36 -4.88
CA SER A 381 2.44 -10.47 -3.80
C SER A 381 3.08 -9.27 -4.47
N ILE A 382 2.42 -8.13 -4.48
CA ILE A 382 2.85 -6.92 -5.19
C ILE A 382 2.86 -5.68 -4.30
N ASP A 383 2.34 -5.80 -3.08
CA ASP A 383 2.34 -4.77 -2.05
C ASP A 383 3.51 -4.96 -1.09
N TYR A 384 4.19 -3.88 -0.72
CA TYR A 384 5.45 -3.91 0.03
C TYR A 384 5.49 -2.88 1.15
N ILE A 385 6.21 -3.25 2.20
CA ILE A 385 6.82 -2.35 3.18
C ILE A 385 8.31 -2.65 3.16
N LEU A 386 9.11 -1.70 2.70
CA LEU A 386 10.55 -1.82 2.53
C LEU A 386 11.24 -0.89 3.53
N LEU A 387 12.12 -1.42 4.35
CA LEU A 387 12.67 -0.76 5.53
C LEU A 387 14.14 -0.41 5.35
N SER A 388 14.55 0.81 5.73
CA SER A 388 15.95 1.17 5.85
C SER A 388 16.66 0.34 6.93
N PRO A 389 18.01 0.22 6.89
CA PRO A 389 18.76 -0.53 7.91
C PRO A 389 18.50 -0.07 9.34
N ALA A 390 18.20 1.21 9.56
CA ALA A 390 17.86 1.74 10.87
C ALA A 390 16.48 1.25 11.34
N LEU A 391 15.46 1.25 10.45
CA LEU A 391 14.13 0.70 10.76
C LEU A 391 14.17 -0.80 11.04
N VAL A 392 15.01 -1.55 10.35
CA VAL A 392 15.21 -3.00 10.59
C VAL A 392 15.58 -3.28 12.04
N LYS A 393 16.39 -2.39 12.68
CA LYS A 393 16.81 -2.57 14.09
C LYS A 393 15.65 -2.51 15.07
N ILE A 394 14.58 -1.79 14.72
CA ILE A 394 13.39 -1.64 15.57
C ILE A 394 12.18 -2.46 15.07
N ALA A 395 12.27 -3.11 13.94
CA ALA A 395 11.23 -4.00 13.45
C ALA A 395 11.02 -5.17 14.42
N VAL A 396 9.75 -5.47 14.73
CA VAL A 396 9.41 -6.56 15.65
C VAL A 396 9.50 -7.89 14.90
N PRO A 397 10.31 -8.85 15.35
CA PRO A 397 10.37 -10.15 14.71
C PRO A 397 9.01 -10.85 14.67
N LYS A 398 8.70 -11.49 13.55
CA LYS A 398 7.46 -12.27 13.34
C LYS A 398 6.18 -11.44 13.38
N SER A 399 6.27 -10.12 13.20
CA SER A 399 5.12 -9.23 13.24
C SER A 399 4.56 -8.87 11.84
N PHE A 400 5.28 -9.19 10.77
CA PHE A 400 4.75 -8.96 9.42
C PHE A 400 3.62 -9.94 9.10
N PHE A 401 2.52 -9.41 8.58
CA PHE A 401 1.38 -10.21 8.11
C PHE A 401 0.66 -9.55 6.94
N VAL A 402 -0.07 -10.37 6.19
CA VAL A 402 -1.10 -9.96 5.25
C VAL A 402 -2.44 -10.21 5.94
N PHE A 403 -3.28 -9.19 6.04
CA PHE A 403 -4.62 -9.34 6.61
C PHE A 403 -5.60 -9.72 5.50
N GLY A 404 -6.27 -10.86 5.66
CA GLY A 404 -7.18 -11.41 4.65
C GLY A 404 -8.49 -10.64 4.60
N THR A 405 -8.81 -10.11 3.41
CA THR A 405 -10.12 -9.54 3.07
C THR A 405 -10.92 -10.50 2.19
N LEU A 406 -12.22 -10.24 2.04
CA LEU A 406 -13.06 -11.05 1.18
C LEU A 406 -12.62 -10.89 -0.28
N MET A 407 -12.22 -11.99 -0.91
CA MET A 407 -11.92 -12.05 -2.34
C MET A 407 -13.06 -12.74 -3.10
N PRO A 408 -13.42 -12.26 -4.29
CA PRO A 408 -14.41 -12.91 -5.13
C PRO A 408 -13.95 -14.29 -5.60
N GLY A 409 -14.90 -15.11 -6.06
CA GLY A 409 -14.63 -16.44 -6.58
C GLY A 409 -13.88 -16.42 -7.91
N SER A 410 -13.46 -17.62 -8.35
CA SER A 410 -12.70 -17.75 -9.62
C SER A 410 -13.48 -17.42 -10.89
N ASP A 411 -14.79 -17.32 -10.78
CA ASP A 411 -15.70 -17.01 -11.92
C ASP A 411 -16.04 -15.51 -12.01
N TYR A 412 -15.56 -14.70 -11.06
CA TYR A 412 -15.83 -13.27 -11.01
C TYR A 412 -15.14 -12.55 -12.18
N ASP A 413 -15.95 -11.83 -12.94
CA ASP A 413 -15.49 -10.93 -14.01
C ASP A 413 -15.71 -9.49 -13.55
N TYR A 414 -14.64 -8.81 -13.15
CA TYR A 414 -14.68 -7.43 -12.63
C TYR A 414 -15.29 -6.40 -13.60
N LYS A 415 -15.41 -6.75 -14.89
CA LYS A 415 -16.05 -5.87 -15.89
C LYS A 415 -17.58 -6.06 -15.99
N LYS A 416 -18.10 -7.17 -15.45
CA LYS A 416 -19.51 -7.56 -15.63
C LYS A 416 -20.25 -7.83 -14.35
N ASP A 417 -19.53 -8.31 -13.34
CA ASP A 417 -20.14 -8.78 -12.12
C ASP A 417 -20.08 -7.71 -11.03
N GLN A 418 -21.13 -7.62 -10.22
CA GLN A 418 -21.05 -6.84 -8.99
C GLN A 418 -20.19 -7.57 -7.97
N PRO A 419 -19.35 -6.85 -7.20
CA PRO A 419 -18.57 -7.46 -6.15
C PRO A 419 -19.45 -8.11 -5.08
N PRO A 420 -19.01 -9.23 -4.48
CA PRO A 420 -19.80 -9.88 -3.44
C PRO A 420 -19.93 -9.00 -2.19
N ALA A 421 -21.02 -9.17 -1.45
CA ALA A 421 -21.24 -8.45 -0.19
C ALA A 421 -20.05 -8.68 0.77
N GLY A 422 -19.53 -7.59 1.34
CA GLY A 422 -18.33 -7.61 2.18
C GLY A 422 -16.99 -7.47 1.44
N TYR A 423 -17.02 -7.32 0.12
CA TYR A 423 -15.84 -7.01 -0.68
C TYR A 423 -15.31 -5.61 -0.34
N ALA A 424 -14.02 -5.50 -0.15
CA ALA A 424 -13.36 -4.23 0.17
C ALA A 424 -12.48 -3.74 -0.98
N SER A 425 -11.53 -4.57 -1.43
CA SER A 425 -10.55 -4.26 -2.47
C SER A 425 -10.05 -5.55 -3.11
N ASP A 426 -9.51 -5.48 -4.33
CA ASP A 426 -8.79 -6.56 -4.99
C ASP A 426 -7.39 -6.81 -4.39
N HIS A 427 -6.98 -5.97 -3.42
CA HIS A 427 -5.79 -6.16 -2.60
C HIS A 427 -6.14 -6.55 -1.16
N CYS A 428 -5.19 -7.20 -0.47
CA CYS A 428 -5.19 -7.43 0.95
C CYS A 428 -4.20 -6.49 1.63
N PRO A 429 -4.57 -5.80 2.72
CA PRO A 429 -3.63 -4.93 3.42
C PRO A 429 -2.52 -5.72 4.09
N ILE A 430 -1.37 -5.09 4.20
CA ILE A 430 -0.18 -5.65 4.87
C ILE A 430 0.25 -4.75 6.03
N ALA A 431 0.87 -5.34 7.05
CA ALA A 431 1.39 -4.57 8.18
C ALA A 431 2.63 -5.21 8.81
N ILE A 432 3.40 -4.35 9.51
CA ILE A 432 4.51 -4.72 10.37
C ILE A 432 4.48 -3.86 11.63
N ASP A 433 4.88 -4.43 12.77
CA ASP A 433 5.04 -3.68 14.01
C ASP A 433 6.50 -3.23 14.19
N LEU A 434 6.68 -1.97 14.59
CA LEU A 434 7.96 -1.33 14.89
C LEU A 434 7.99 -1.03 16.39
N LYS A 435 9.12 -1.25 17.07
CA LYS A 435 9.27 -0.85 18.46
C LYS A 435 9.25 0.69 18.54
N SER A 436 8.32 1.23 19.32
CA SER A 436 8.42 2.61 19.77
C SER A 436 9.46 2.61 20.89
N ALA A 437 10.63 3.22 20.66
CA ALA A 437 11.58 3.41 21.76
C ALA A 437 10.85 4.21 22.86
N ALA A 438 10.66 3.58 24.02
CA ALA A 438 10.09 4.27 25.16
C ALA A 438 11.00 5.45 25.47
N THR A 439 10.48 6.67 25.37
CA THR A 439 11.13 7.83 25.96
C THR A 439 11.16 7.57 27.47
N ASN A 440 12.33 7.23 27.99
CA ASN A 440 12.57 7.34 29.40
C ASN A 440 12.31 8.81 29.76
N SER A 441 11.14 9.01 30.37
CA SER A 441 10.74 10.19 31.16
C SER A 441 11.14 11.56 30.60
N ALA A 442 10.28 12.17 29.83
CA ALA A 442 10.09 13.61 30.02
C ALA A 442 8.98 13.78 31.07
N LYS A 443 9.35 14.22 32.28
CA LYS A 443 8.40 14.81 33.25
C LYS A 443 7.54 15.81 32.48
N PRO A 444 6.22 15.90 32.75
CA PRO A 444 5.42 16.96 32.21
C PRO A 444 5.98 18.29 32.74
N LYS A 445 6.45 19.14 31.84
CA LYS A 445 6.67 20.55 32.18
C LYS A 445 5.30 21.16 32.46
N THR A 446 4.96 21.22 33.72
CA THR A 446 3.90 22.10 34.24
C THR A 446 4.46 23.52 34.26
N ASP A 447 4.42 24.20 33.15
CA ASP A 447 4.47 25.63 33.07
C ASP A 447 3.06 26.11 32.66
N ALA A 448 2.19 26.16 33.66
CA ALA A 448 0.98 26.93 33.59
C ALA A 448 1.39 28.41 33.63
N ALA A 449 1.57 29.04 32.49
CA ALA A 449 1.62 30.49 32.40
C ALA A 449 0.21 30.99 32.64
N THR A 450 0.02 31.57 33.81
CA THR A 450 -1.17 32.38 34.18
C THR A 450 -1.32 33.53 33.18
N PRO A 451 -2.48 33.71 32.54
CA PRO A 451 -2.69 34.87 31.68
C PRO A 451 -2.71 36.15 32.52
N PRO A 452 -2.11 37.25 32.04
CA PRO A 452 -2.13 38.53 32.78
C PRO A 452 -3.56 39.06 32.83
N ALA A 453 -3.93 39.52 34.06
CA ALA A 453 -5.20 40.13 34.35
C ALA A 453 -5.49 41.34 33.44
N ALA A 454 -6.67 41.37 32.86
CA ALA A 454 -7.18 42.49 32.10
C ALA A 454 -7.27 43.73 33.01
N LYS A 455 -6.56 44.80 32.65
CA LYS A 455 -6.75 46.13 33.27
C LYS A 455 -8.04 46.73 32.74
N GLU A 456 -8.98 46.86 33.62
CA GLU A 456 -10.19 47.69 33.48
C GLU A 456 -9.79 49.14 33.23
N VAL A 457 -10.15 49.70 32.08
CA VAL A 457 -10.05 51.14 31.81
C VAL A 457 -11.45 51.71 32.03
N ALA A 458 -11.60 52.43 33.15
CA ALA A 458 -12.76 53.24 33.42
C ALA A 458 -12.72 54.57 32.63
N LYS A 459 -13.86 54.83 31.94
CA LYS A 459 -14.30 56.10 31.32
C LYS A 459 -13.52 56.60 30.13
#